data_f7a91608ea900d08a1d15c6deb22ad23
#
_entry.id   f7a91608ea900d08a1d15c6deb22ad23
#
_cell.length_a   1.000
_cell.length_b   1.000
_cell.length_c   1.000
_cell.angle_alpha   90.00
_cell.angle_beta   90.00
_cell.angle_gamma   90.00
#
_symmetry.space_group_name_H-M   'P 1'
#
loop_
_entity.id
_entity.type
_entity.pdbx_description
1 polymer ?
#
loop_
_entity_poly.entity_id
_entity_poly.type
_entity_poly.pdbx_seq_one_letter_code
_entity_poly.pdbx_strand_id
1 'polypeptide(L)'
;METLIEVNKKEQDGINIFEFSGELDETNADKTFAAIYEQVGDFTNTKIIFDLKGLKYLNSKSIWYIADIFSNVEENDGKMYISNCDEGVKDVLELVGITTIIPTVDTVEEAIAELKS
;
A
#
# COMPACT_ATOMS: atom_id res chain seq x y z
N MET A 1 -13.72 2.64 20.92
CA MET A 1 -13.01 3.78 20.33
C MET A 1 -12.18 3.32 19.15
N GLU A 2 -12.21 4.07 18.07
CA GLU A 2 -11.51 3.69 16.85
C GLU A 2 -10.04 4.13 16.89
N THR A 3 -9.17 3.23 16.44
CA THR A 3 -7.75 3.52 16.32
C THR A 3 -7.50 4.49 15.18
N LEU A 4 -6.56 5.41 15.36
CA LEU A 4 -6.28 6.43 14.35
C LEU A 4 -5.51 5.88 13.15
N ILE A 5 -5.99 6.23 11.98
CA ILE A 5 -5.32 5.96 10.73
C ILE A 5 -5.63 7.10 9.75
N GLU A 6 -4.63 7.56 9.04
CA GLU A 6 -4.81 8.53 7.97
C GLU A 6 -4.18 7.99 6.70
N VAL A 7 -4.84 8.17 5.58
CA VAL A 7 -4.30 7.81 4.28
C VAL A 7 -4.45 9.03 3.38
N ASN A 8 -3.32 9.61 2.98
CA ASN A 8 -3.31 10.74 2.07
C ASN A 8 -2.98 10.25 0.67
N LYS A 9 -3.85 10.57 -0.28
CA LYS A 9 -3.59 10.22 -1.67
C LYS A 9 -2.97 11.40 -2.40
N LYS A 10 -1.85 11.13 -3.09
CA LYS A 10 -1.19 12.09 -3.96
C LYS A 10 -1.14 11.49 -5.36
N GLU A 11 -0.96 12.34 -6.36
CA GLU A 11 -0.72 11.88 -7.71
C GLU A 11 0.50 12.60 -8.26
N GLN A 12 1.43 11.83 -8.80
CA GLN A 12 2.65 12.37 -9.39
C GLN A 12 3.02 11.55 -10.62
N ASP A 13 3.16 12.22 -11.77
CA ASP A 13 3.54 11.56 -13.03
C ASP A 13 2.62 10.37 -13.39
N GLY A 14 1.33 10.50 -13.08
CA GLY A 14 0.36 9.44 -13.34
C GLY A 14 0.39 8.30 -12.32
N ILE A 15 1.18 8.44 -11.25
CA ILE A 15 1.30 7.43 -10.20
C ILE A 15 0.47 7.87 -9.00
N ASN A 16 -0.36 6.96 -8.50
CA ASN A 16 -1.14 7.19 -7.28
C ASN A 16 -0.33 6.76 -6.07
N ILE A 17 -0.04 7.71 -5.18
CA ILE A 17 0.75 7.46 -3.97
C ILE A 17 -0.17 7.56 -2.77
N PHE A 18 -0.29 6.46 -2.02
CA PHE A 18 -1.10 6.43 -0.79
C PHE A 18 -0.14 6.45 0.39
N GLU A 19 -0.16 7.53 1.16
CA GLU A 19 0.70 7.70 2.34
C GLU A 19 -0.09 7.32 3.57
N PHE A 20 0.35 6.27 4.26
CA PHE A 20 -0.31 5.78 5.47
C PHE A 20 0.36 6.32 6.73
N SER A 21 -0.45 6.71 7.72
CA SER A 21 0.04 7.16 9.01
C SER A 21 -0.90 6.68 10.10
N GLY A 22 -0.35 6.01 11.10
CA GLY A 22 -1.13 5.48 12.22
C GLY A 22 -1.07 3.97 12.31
N GLU A 23 -2.18 3.36 12.68
CA GLU A 23 -2.27 1.92 12.89
C GLU A 23 -3.52 1.35 12.24
N LEU A 24 -3.36 0.21 11.58
CA LEU A 24 -4.47 -0.51 10.95
C LEU A 24 -4.84 -1.72 11.80
N ASP A 25 -6.03 -1.70 12.37
CA ASP A 25 -6.53 -2.80 13.20
C ASP A 25 -7.98 -3.14 12.84
N GLU A 26 -8.63 -3.97 13.67
CA GLU A 26 -10.00 -4.42 13.41
C GLU A 26 -11.04 -3.30 13.47
N THR A 27 -10.70 -2.14 14.05
CA THR A 27 -11.65 -1.02 14.15
C THR A 27 -11.69 -0.16 12.91
N ASN A 28 -10.64 -0.16 12.10
CA ASN A 28 -10.55 0.79 10.98
C ASN A 28 -10.13 0.19 9.63
N ALA A 29 -9.64 -1.06 9.61
CA ALA A 29 -9.10 -1.62 8.36
C ALA A 29 -10.13 -1.66 7.23
N ASP A 30 -11.33 -2.18 7.50
CA ASP A 30 -12.34 -2.34 6.45
C ASP A 30 -12.68 -1.03 5.76
N LYS A 31 -12.96 0.01 6.53
CA LYS A 31 -13.36 1.28 5.93
C LYS A 31 -12.19 2.01 5.27
N THR A 32 -10.99 1.84 5.80
CA THR A 32 -9.79 2.44 5.21
C THR A 32 -9.56 1.86 3.80
N PHE A 33 -9.60 0.54 3.69
CA PHE A 33 -9.36 -0.09 2.39
C PHE A 33 -10.56 0.08 1.45
N ALA A 34 -11.79 0.12 1.95
CA ALA A 34 -12.95 0.44 1.11
C ALA A 34 -12.76 1.77 0.39
N ALA A 35 -12.25 2.78 1.11
CA ALA A 35 -11.99 4.08 0.52
C ALA A 35 -10.89 4.01 -0.55
N ILE A 36 -9.85 3.20 -0.33
CA ILE A 36 -8.78 3.02 -1.31
C ILE A 36 -9.32 2.35 -2.59
N TYR A 37 -10.11 1.27 -2.45
CA TYR A 37 -10.71 0.60 -3.59
C TYR A 37 -11.57 1.58 -4.41
N GLU A 38 -12.35 2.40 -3.73
CA GLU A 38 -13.18 3.39 -4.39
C GLU A 38 -12.36 4.41 -5.17
N GLN A 39 -11.27 4.88 -4.57
CA GLN A 39 -10.39 5.87 -5.21
C GLN A 39 -9.64 5.31 -6.41
N VAL A 40 -9.27 4.04 -6.38
CA VAL A 40 -8.55 3.40 -7.48
C VAL A 40 -9.49 3.07 -8.65
N GLY A 41 -10.69 2.61 -8.35
CA GLY A 41 -11.66 2.25 -9.37
C GLY A 41 -11.41 0.87 -9.96
N ASP A 42 -11.29 0.78 -11.28
CA ASP A 42 -11.24 -0.51 -11.97
C ASP A 42 -9.83 -1.13 -12.10
N PHE A 43 -8.81 -0.50 -11.56
CA PHE A 43 -7.42 -0.97 -11.57
C PHE A 43 -6.74 -1.03 -12.94
N THR A 44 -7.42 -0.70 -14.02
CA THR A 44 -6.83 -0.81 -15.37
C THR A 44 -5.64 0.13 -15.56
N ASN A 45 -4.48 -0.43 -15.89
CA ASN A 45 -3.23 0.31 -16.14
C ASN A 45 -2.85 1.24 -14.98
N THR A 46 -3.22 0.88 -13.76
CA THR A 46 -2.98 1.71 -12.58
C THR A 46 -1.55 1.56 -12.09
N LYS A 47 -0.94 2.68 -11.70
CA LYS A 47 0.37 2.67 -11.04
C LYS A 47 0.17 3.17 -9.62
N ILE A 48 0.55 2.35 -8.65
CA ILE A 48 0.29 2.61 -7.24
C ILE A 48 1.57 2.45 -6.42
N ILE A 49 1.76 3.37 -5.48
CA ILE A 49 2.80 3.23 -4.44
C ILE A 49 2.09 3.33 -3.09
N PHE A 50 2.34 2.36 -2.23
CA PHE A 50 1.94 2.43 -0.83
C PHE A 50 3.15 2.89 -0.04
N ASP A 51 3.10 4.13 0.43
CA ASP A 51 4.14 4.70 1.30
C ASP A 51 3.76 4.40 2.74
N LEU A 52 4.50 3.49 3.36
CA LEU A 52 4.19 2.99 4.69
C LEU A 52 5.05 3.61 5.80
N LYS A 53 5.74 4.73 5.51
CA LYS A 53 6.62 5.36 6.49
C LYS A 53 5.93 5.66 7.81
N GLY A 54 4.72 6.18 7.76
CA GLY A 54 3.97 6.56 8.96
C GLY A 54 3.16 5.43 9.57
N LEU A 55 3.11 4.26 8.92
CA LEU A 55 2.33 3.13 9.42
C LEU A 55 3.12 2.39 10.48
N LYS A 56 2.58 2.27 11.69
CA LYS A 56 3.28 1.67 12.83
C LYS A 56 2.80 0.27 13.17
N TYR A 57 1.62 -0.12 12.68
CA TYR A 57 1.05 -1.43 12.94
C TYR A 57 0.03 -1.77 11.86
N LEU A 58 -0.05 -3.04 11.50
CA LEU A 58 -1.14 -3.52 10.65
C LEU A 58 -1.50 -4.94 11.07
N ASN A 59 -2.80 -5.26 10.99
CA ASN A 59 -3.30 -6.58 11.32
C ASN A 59 -3.33 -7.49 10.09
N SER A 60 -3.66 -8.76 10.30
CA SER A 60 -3.67 -9.75 9.21
C SER A 60 -4.65 -9.38 8.09
N LYS A 61 -5.78 -8.82 8.44
CA LYS A 61 -6.78 -8.42 7.45
C LYS A 61 -6.25 -7.31 6.55
N SER A 62 -5.51 -6.36 7.12
CA SER A 62 -4.89 -5.29 6.35
C SER A 62 -3.85 -5.84 5.37
N ILE A 63 -3.08 -6.83 5.79
CA ILE A 63 -2.12 -7.50 4.92
C ILE A 63 -2.85 -8.18 3.76
N TRP A 64 -3.97 -8.83 4.04
CA TRP A 64 -4.81 -9.45 3.01
C TRP A 64 -5.29 -8.41 2.00
N TYR A 65 -5.76 -7.25 2.47
CA TYR A 65 -6.20 -6.18 1.57
C TYR A 65 -5.08 -5.70 0.68
N ILE A 66 -3.88 -5.52 1.23
CA ILE A 66 -2.73 -5.09 0.45
C ILE A 66 -2.41 -6.11 -0.66
N ALA A 67 -2.43 -7.39 -0.32
CA ALA A 67 -2.19 -8.46 -1.28
C ALA A 67 -3.29 -8.50 -2.35
N ASP A 68 -4.53 -8.29 -1.96
CA ASP A 68 -5.66 -8.28 -2.89
C ASP A 68 -5.56 -7.12 -3.88
N ILE A 69 -5.21 -5.94 -3.39
CA ILE A 69 -5.01 -4.78 -4.26
C ILE A 69 -3.89 -5.07 -5.26
N PHE A 70 -2.78 -5.64 -4.79
CA PHE A 70 -1.67 -6.00 -5.66
C PHE A 70 -2.11 -6.98 -6.76
N SER A 71 -2.88 -8.01 -6.40
CA SER A 71 -3.41 -8.95 -7.39
C SER A 71 -4.27 -8.27 -8.44
N ASN A 72 -5.16 -7.38 -8.01
CA ASN A 72 -6.02 -6.66 -8.95
C ASN A 72 -5.20 -5.76 -9.88
N VAL A 73 -4.18 -5.11 -9.35
CA VAL A 73 -3.29 -4.26 -10.14
C VAL A 73 -2.58 -5.08 -11.20
N GLU A 74 -1.99 -6.22 -10.79
CA GLU A 74 -1.25 -7.10 -11.72
C GLU A 74 -2.17 -7.68 -12.80
N GLU A 75 -3.36 -8.09 -12.44
CA GLU A 75 -4.31 -8.68 -13.38
C GLU A 75 -4.84 -7.68 -14.42
N ASN A 76 -4.70 -6.39 -14.14
CA ASN A 76 -5.23 -5.33 -15.00
C ASN A 76 -4.12 -4.46 -15.60
N ASP A 77 -2.95 -5.05 -15.82
CA ASP A 77 -1.82 -4.40 -16.49
C ASP A 77 -1.26 -3.19 -15.76
N GLY A 78 -1.46 -3.14 -14.45
CA GLY A 78 -0.90 -2.09 -13.62
C GLY A 78 0.39 -2.53 -12.95
N LYS A 79 0.91 -1.66 -12.10
CA LYS A 79 2.10 -1.96 -11.30
C LYS A 79 1.97 -1.32 -9.93
N MET A 80 2.44 -2.02 -8.90
CA MET A 80 2.37 -1.53 -7.54
C MET A 80 3.67 -1.78 -6.80
N TYR A 81 4.08 -0.80 -6.02
CA TYR A 81 5.26 -0.90 -5.15
C TYR A 81 4.87 -0.53 -3.71
N ILE A 82 5.57 -1.15 -2.77
CA ILE A 82 5.54 -0.71 -1.37
C ILE A 82 6.85 0.02 -1.13
N SER A 83 6.79 1.15 -0.45
CA SER A 83 7.98 1.92 -0.15
C SER A 83 8.01 2.40 1.29
N ASN A 84 9.22 2.65 1.76
CA ASN A 84 9.45 3.42 2.98
C ASN A 84 8.84 2.79 4.22
N CYS A 85 8.87 1.45 4.33
CA CYS A 85 8.31 0.75 5.48
C CYS A 85 9.05 1.08 6.77
N ASP A 86 8.29 1.35 7.82
CA ASP A 86 8.82 1.33 9.17
C ASP A 86 9.37 -0.09 9.43
N GLU A 87 10.46 -0.20 10.19
CA GLU A 87 11.14 -1.47 10.39
C GLU A 87 10.24 -2.57 10.95
N GLY A 88 9.41 -2.25 11.95
CA GLY A 88 8.48 -3.22 12.53
C GLY A 88 7.45 -3.74 11.53
N VAL A 89 6.93 -2.86 10.68
CA VAL A 89 5.97 -3.24 9.65
C VAL A 89 6.66 -4.07 8.59
N LYS A 90 7.88 -3.69 8.20
CA LYS A 90 8.66 -4.45 7.22
C LYS A 90 8.91 -5.88 7.70
N ASP A 91 9.27 -6.04 8.97
CA ASP A 91 9.50 -7.36 9.56
C ASP A 91 8.27 -8.24 9.44
N VAL A 92 7.09 -7.70 9.73
CA VAL A 92 5.83 -8.46 9.61
C VAL A 92 5.57 -8.85 8.16
N LEU A 93 5.73 -7.92 7.22
CA LEU A 93 5.51 -8.19 5.80
C LEU A 93 6.48 -9.24 5.27
N GLU A 94 7.74 -9.21 5.72
CA GLU A 94 8.73 -10.21 5.35
C GLU A 94 8.36 -11.58 5.92
N LEU A 95 7.94 -11.62 7.18
CA LEU A 95 7.59 -12.87 7.84
C LEU A 95 6.43 -13.59 7.14
N VAL A 96 5.44 -12.85 6.65
CA VAL A 96 4.30 -13.45 5.94
C VAL A 96 4.54 -13.60 4.45
N GLY A 97 5.73 -13.24 3.96
CA GLY A 97 6.11 -13.44 2.56
C GLY A 97 5.65 -12.37 1.57
N ILE A 98 5.08 -11.27 2.04
CA ILE A 98 4.58 -10.21 1.15
C ILE A 98 5.71 -9.60 0.32
N THR A 99 6.89 -9.42 0.92
CA THR A 99 8.01 -8.77 0.23
C THR A 99 8.60 -9.61 -0.90
N THR A 100 8.26 -10.90 -0.95
CA THR A 100 8.68 -11.76 -2.08
C THR A 100 7.68 -11.69 -3.24
N ILE A 101 6.50 -11.13 -3.00
CA ILE A 101 5.43 -11.03 -3.99
C ILE A 101 5.31 -9.61 -4.50
N ILE A 102 5.26 -8.63 -3.60
CA ILE A 102 5.10 -7.22 -3.95
C ILE A 102 6.45 -6.53 -3.91
N PRO A 103 6.89 -5.90 -5.01
CA PRO A 103 8.16 -5.17 -5.01
C PRO A 103 8.19 -4.12 -3.90
N THR A 104 9.23 -4.15 -3.09
CA THR A 104 9.39 -3.26 -1.95
C THR A 104 10.72 -2.54 -2.05
N VAL A 105 10.68 -1.21 -1.96
CA VAL A 105 11.89 -0.37 -2.05
C VAL A 105 12.00 0.55 -0.84
N ASP A 106 13.15 1.17 -0.67
CA ASP A 106 13.42 1.98 0.52
C ASP A 106 12.76 3.35 0.51
N THR A 107 12.58 3.96 -0.67
CA THR A 107 12.02 5.30 -0.76
C THR A 107 10.95 5.40 -1.83
N VAL A 108 10.08 6.42 -1.69
CA VAL A 108 9.07 6.72 -2.71
C VAL A 108 9.75 7.08 -4.02
N GLU A 109 10.87 7.81 -3.96
CA GLU A 109 11.63 8.22 -5.15
C GLU A 109 12.13 7.02 -5.95
N GLU A 110 12.60 5.97 -5.25
CA GLU A 110 13.02 4.74 -5.92
C GLU A 110 11.84 4.06 -6.60
N ALA A 111 10.68 4.02 -5.93
CA ALA A 111 9.48 3.42 -6.50
C ALA A 111 9.03 4.18 -7.75
N ILE A 112 9.06 5.51 -7.70
CA ILE A 112 8.70 6.34 -8.85
C ILE A 112 9.64 6.06 -10.02
N ALA A 113 10.94 5.99 -9.76
CA ALA A 113 11.93 5.72 -10.80
C ALA A 113 11.67 4.37 -11.48
N GLU A 114 11.37 3.34 -10.68
CA GLU A 114 11.07 2.01 -11.22
C GLU A 114 9.80 2.03 -12.08
N LEU A 115 8.78 2.76 -11.64
CA LEU A 115 7.50 2.81 -12.37
C LEU A 115 7.59 3.62 -13.65
N LYS A 116 8.58 4.50 -13.77
CA LYS A 116 8.78 5.33 -14.97
C LYS A 116 9.73 4.70 -15.98
N SER A 117 10.44 3.65 -15.60
CA SER A 117 11.41 3.01 -16.51
C SER A 117 10.76 2.00 -17.45
#